data_18262fe5cad04b7e23c2df901958fdba
#
_entry.id   18262fe5cad04b7e23c2df901958fdba
#
_cell.length_a   1.000
_cell.length_b   1.000
_cell.length_c   1.000
_cell.angle_alpha   90.00
_cell.angle_beta   90.00
_cell.angle_gamma   90.00
#
_symmetry.space_group_name_H-M   'P 1'
#
loop_
_entity.id
_entity.type
_entity.pdbx_description
1 polymer ?
#
loop_
_entity_poly.entity_id
_entity_poly.type
_entity_poly.pdbx_seq_one_letter_code
_entity_poly.pdbx_strand_id
1 'polypeptide(L)'
;MYIGVISMRYAKALLAYADEKGTEDTVYEEAGILADSFSRIPELRQALDNPVLPAETKLKLICEAAGGGKVSEELKRFVELVLEERREKFLQFMIMSYIDLYRKQKNISVGKITTVCPVAEEVVNRIRALVVEKTHGTVEFKTKIDPVSYTHLRAHET
;
A
#
# COMPACT_ATOMS: atom_id res chain seq x y z
N MET A 1 -12.34 2.98 15.73
CA MET A 1 -13.25 3.89 15.07
C MET A 1 -12.63 5.23 14.70
N TYR A 2 -12.06 5.92 15.65
CA TYR A 2 -11.35 7.17 15.37
C TYR A 2 -10.20 6.97 14.39
N ILE A 3 -9.46 5.87 14.52
CA ILE A 3 -8.33 5.54 13.65
C ILE A 3 -8.79 5.47 12.20
N GLY A 4 -9.92 4.81 11.93
CA GLY A 4 -10.45 4.67 10.57
C GLY A 4 -10.88 6.01 9.97
N VAL A 5 -11.55 6.85 10.76
CA VAL A 5 -12.02 8.18 10.31
C VAL A 5 -10.85 9.10 10.02
N ILE A 6 -9.88 9.16 10.93
CA ILE A 6 -8.69 10.00 10.78
C ILE A 6 -7.86 9.52 9.60
N SER A 7 -7.63 8.22 9.52
CA SER A 7 -6.82 7.62 8.45
C SER A 7 -7.43 7.89 7.09
N MET A 8 -8.73 7.75 6.94
CA MET A 8 -9.43 8.01 5.68
C MET A 8 -9.36 9.49 5.31
N ARG A 9 -9.52 10.38 6.27
CA ARG A 9 -9.44 11.83 6.03
C ARG A 9 -8.05 12.22 5.49
N TYR A 10 -7.00 11.71 6.13
CA TYR A 10 -5.64 11.98 5.70
C TYR A 10 -5.33 11.34 4.35
N ALA A 11 -5.82 10.12 4.12
CA ALA A 11 -5.63 9.44 2.86
C ALA A 11 -6.31 10.18 1.71
N LYS A 12 -7.51 10.68 1.91
CA LYS A 12 -8.22 11.49 0.91
C LYS A 12 -7.45 12.76 0.57
N ALA A 13 -6.89 13.41 1.60
CA ALA A 13 -6.09 14.62 1.40
C ALA A 13 -4.82 14.31 0.60
N LEU A 14 -4.15 13.20 0.90
CA LEU A 14 -2.96 12.79 0.17
C LEU A 14 -3.29 12.50 -1.29
N LEU A 15 -4.37 11.76 -1.55
CA LEU A 15 -4.78 11.43 -2.92
C LEU A 15 -5.12 12.70 -3.71
N ALA A 16 -5.85 13.61 -3.12
CA ALA A 16 -6.18 14.89 -3.77
C ALA A 16 -4.92 15.69 -4.08
N TYR A 17 -3.99 15.75 -3.15
CA TYR A 17 -2.73 16.46 -3.36
C TYR A 17 -1.88 15.80 -4.45
N ALA A 18 -1.77 14.49 -4.43
CA ALA A 18 -1.02 13.75 -5.44
C ALA A 18 -1.67 13.89 -6.83
N ASP A 19 -2.99 13.84 -6.91
CA ASP A 19 -3.72 14.05 -8.16
C ASP A 19 -3.44 15.44 -8.74
N GLU A 20 -3.45 16.45 -7.89
CA GLU A 20 -3.17 17.83 -8.31
C GLU A 20 -1.76 17.97 -8.88
N LYS A 21 -0.81 17.25 -8.33
CA LYS A 21 0.59 17.26 -8.78
C LYS A 21 0.91 16.24 -9.87
N GLY A 22 -0.05 15.39 -10.20
CA GLY A 22 0.15 14.33 -11.19
C GLY A 22 1.08 13.22 -10.73
N THR A 23 1.19 13.01 -9.41
CA THR A 23 2.10 12.03 -8.82
C THR A 23 1.37 10.90 -8.09
N GLU A 24 0.07 10.76 -8.29
CA GLU A 24 -0.73 9.74 -7.59
C GLU A 24 -0.21 8.33 -7.83
N ASP A 25 0.29 8.03 -9.02
CA ASP A 25 0.86 6.72 -9.34
C ASP A 25 2.17 6.47 -8.60
N THR A 26 3.03 7.47 -8.55
CA THR A 26 4.30 7.40 -7.83
C THR A 26 4.06 7.22 -6.33
N VAL A 27 3.15 8.00 -5.76
CA VAL A 27 2.78 7.90 -4.35
C VAL A 27 2.17 6.52 -4.05
N TYR A 28 1.39 5.97 -4.98
CA TYR A 28 0.84 4.63 -4.82
C TYR A 28 1.93 3.57 -4.72
N GLU A 29 2.94 3.63 -5.58
CA GLU A 29 4.08 2.70 -5.52
C GLU A 29 4.84 2.82 -4.20
N GLU A 30 5.11 4.05 -3.79
CA GLU A 30 5.78 4.32 -2.52
C GLU A 30 4.95 3.85 -1.33
N ALA A 31 3.65 4.08 -1.38
CA ALA A 31 2.73 3.61 -0.34
C ALA A 31 2.73 2.09 -0.25
N GLY A 32 2.77 1.40 -1.38
CA GLY A 32 2.85 -0.06 -1.42
C GLY A 32 4.12 -0.59 -0.78
N ILE A 33 5.26 0.04 -1.08
CA ILE A 33 6.54 -0.32 -0.48
C ILE A 33 6.52 -0.07 1.03
N LEU A 34 5.98 1.06 1.44
CA LEU A 34 5.88 1.42 2.86
C LEU A 34 4.96 0.45 3.62
N ALA A 35 3.81 0.11 3.05
CA ALA A 35 2.89 -0.84 3.66
C ALA A 35 3.54 -2.21 3.84
N ASP A 36 4.28 -2.65 2.83
CA ASP A 36 5.04 -3.90 2.88
C ASP A 36 6.11 -3.85 3.96
N SER A 37 6.79 -2.71 4.10
CA SER A 37 7.80 -2.51 5.16
C SER A 37 7.19 -2.59 6.55
N PHE A 38 6.03 -2.01 6.76
CA PHE A 38 5.31 -2.12 8.04
C PHE A 38 5.00 -3.58 8.38
N SER A 39 4.64 -4.36 7.36
CA SER A 39 4.31 -5.77 7.54
C SER A 39 5.53 -6.62 7.87
N ARG A 40 6.66 -6.35 7.19
CA ARG A 40 7.88 -7.16 7.35
C ARG A 40 8.79 -6.72 8.49
N ILE A 41 8.73 -5.45 8.87
CA ILE A 41 9.63 -4.87 9.87
C ILE A 41 8.82 -4.31 11.04
N PRO A 42 8.53 -5.16 12.06
CA PRO A 42 7.76 -4.68 13.22
C PRO A 42 8.44 -3.54 13.98
N GLU A 43 9.76 -3.45 13.89
CA GLU A 43 10.55 -2.40 14.55
C GLU A 43 10.23 -1.01 14.00
N LEU A 44 9.78 -0.93 12.75
CA LEU A 44 9.37 0.33 12.16
C LEU A 44 8.19 0.94 12.92
N ARG A 45 7.18 0.12 13.20
CA ARG A 45 6.02 0.57 13.97
C ARG A 45 6.40 0.93 15.40
N GLN A 46 7.26 0.13 16.01
CA GLN A 46 7.75 0.40 17.35
C GLN A 46 8.48 1.74 17.41
N ALA A 47 9.30 2.05 16.42
CA ALA A 47 10.00 3.32 16.34
C ALA A 47 9.03 4.49 16.20
N LEU A 48 7.98 4.34 15.40
CA LEU A 48 6.99 5.41 15.23
C LEU A 48 6.16 5.62 16.49
N ASP A 49 5.94 4.58 17.29
CA ASP A 49 5.21 4.68 18.54
C ASP A 49 6.07 5.22 19.69
N ASN A 50 7.37 5.30 19.50
CA ASN A 50 8.30 5.76 20.53
C ASN A 50 8.23 7.29 20.67
N PRO A 51 7.74 7.82 21.79
CA PRO A 51 7.60 9.26 21.97
C PRO A 51 8.92 10.00 22.15
N VAL A 52 9.99 9.28 22.48
CA VAL A 52 11.31 9.87 22.70
C VAL A 52 12.05 10.13 21.39
N LEU A 53 11.72 9.36 20.34
CA LEU A 53 12.41 9.48 19.07
C LEU A 53 12.03 10.79 18.37
N PRO A 54 13.04 11.61 17.94
CA PRO A 54 12.74 12.88 17.27
C PRO A 54 11.98 12.69 15.95
N ALA A 55 11.17 13.69 15.61
CA ALA A 55 10.39 13.67 14.38
C ALA A 55 11.27 13.54 13.13
N GLU A 56 12.42 14.21 13.10
CA GLU A 56 13.36 14.10 11.98
C GLU A 56 13.85 12.68 11.75
N THR A 57 14.14 11.97 12.84
CA THR A 57 14.57 10.58 12.77
C THR A 57 13.44 9.69 12.25
N LYS A 58 12.22 9.92 12.74
CA LYS A 58 11.04 9.19 12.25
C LYS A 58 10.81 9.44 10.76
N LEU A 59 10.96 10.69 10.32
CA LEU A 59 10.81 11.05 8.91
C LEU A 59 11.81 10.28 8.04
N LYS A 60 13.08 10.23 8.46
CA LYS A 60 14.11 9.49 7.72
C LYS A 60 13.80 8.01 7.63
N LEU A 61 13.34 7.41 8.74
CA LEU A 61 12.98 6.00 8.78
C LEU A 61 11.83 5.70 7.81
N ILE A 62 10.82 6.54 7.81
CA ILE A 62 9.67 6.37 6.92
C ILE A 62 10.08 6.52 5.46
N CYS A 63 10.89 7.51 5.13
CA CYS A 63 11.37 7.73 3.76
C CYS A 63 12.22 6.56 3.28
N GLU A 64 13.07 6.01 4.12
CA GLU A 64 13.86 4.83 3.77
C GLU A 64 12.97 3.61 3.57
N ALA A 65 11.97 3.44 4.42
CA ALA A 65 11.03 2.32 4.33
C ALA A 65 10.15 2.39 3.08
N ALA A 66 9.88 3.59 2.59
CA ALA A 66 9.03 3.82 1.43
C ALA A 66 9.78 3.79 0.09
N GLY A 67 11.07 4.04 0.08
CA GLY A 67 11.79 4.09 -1.19
C GLY A 67 13.30 4.28 -1.06
N GLY A 68 13.90 3.77 0.02
CA GLY A 68 15.35 3.86 0.21
C GLY A 68 15.86 5.29 0.37
N GLY A 69 15.03 6.18 0.91
CA GLY A 69 15.38 7.58 1.12
C GLY A 69 15.00 8.49 -0.04
N LYS A 70 14.61 7.92 -1.17
CA LYS A 70 14.19 8.67 -2.36
C LYS A 70 12.69 8.53 -2.55
N VAL A 71 11.93 9.43 -1.95
CA VAL A 71 10.48 9.42 -2.09
C VAL A 71 10.04 10.71 -2.78
N SER A 72 8.83 10.69 -3.32
CA SER A 72 8.22 11.88 -3.91
C SER A 72 8.08 12.97 -2.85
N GLU A 73 8.13 14.21 -3.29
CA GLU A 73 7.98 15.34 -2.38
C GLU A 73 6.61 15.35 -1.74
N GLU A 74 5.60 14.90 -2.46
CA GLU A 74 4.22 14.82 -1.98
C GLU A 74 4.09 13.86 -0.81
N LEU A 75 4.70 12.68 -0.90
CA LEU A 75 4.70 11.74 0.22
C LEU A 75 5.50 12.29 1.39
N LYS A 76 6.65 12.89 1.12
CA LYS A 76 7.50 13.47 2.16
C LYS A 76 6.74 14.56 2.93
N ARG A 77 6.08 15.46 2.22
CA ARG A 77 5.28 16.52 2.85
C ARG A 77 4.11 15.96 3.65
N PHE A 78 3.48 14.93 3.14
CA PHE A 78 2.41 14.25 3.86
C PHE A 78 2.93 13.68 5.18
N VAL A 79 4.06 12.99 5.15
CA VAL A 79 4.68 12.42 6.36
C VAL A 79 5.08 13.53 7.33
N GLU A 80 5.64 14.62 6.84
CA GLU A 80 5.98 15.76 7.68
C GLU A 80 4.75 16.31 8.40
N LEU A 81 3.62 16.43 7.71
CA LEU A 81 2.37 16.89 8.29
C LEU A 81 1.87 15.91 9.37
N VAL A 82 1.93 14.62 9.09
CA VAL A 82 1.52 13.58 10.04
C VAL A 82 2.36 13.65 11.32
N LEU A 83 3.67 13.85 11.17
CA LEU A 83 4.58 13.98 12.30
C LEU A 83 4.34 15.27 13.08
N GLU A 84 4.08 16.36 12.37
CA GLU A 84 3.76 17.66 12.99
C GLU A 84 2.48 17.57 13.85
N GLU A 85 1.49 16.85 13.35
CA GLU A 85 0.23 16.62 14.07
C GLU A 85 0.33 15.50 15.10
N ARG A 86 1.49 14.88 15.23
CA ARG A 86 1.76 13.77 16.16
C ARG A 86 0.82 12.59 15.97
N ARG A 87 0.55 12.24 14.71
CA ARG A 87 -0.35 11.13 14.34
C ARG A 87 0.39 10.01 13.61
N GLU A 88 1.71 9.93 13.74
CA GLU A 88 2.53 8.93 13.08
C GLU A 88 2.18 7.51 13.46
N LYS A 89 1.59 7.27 14.62
CA LYS A 89 1.15 5.93 14.99
C LYS A 89 -0.03 5.43 14.16
N PHE A 90 -0.71 6.34 13.44
CA PHE A 90 -1.79 5.98 12.53
C PHE A 90 -1.33 5.92 11.08
N LEU A 91 -0.05 6.18 10.82
CA LEU A 91 0.48 6.27 9.47
C LEU A 91 0.25 4.99 8.66
N GLN A 92 0.41 3.82 9.26
CA GLN A 92 0.15 2.56 8.59
C GLN A 92 -1.27 2.49 8.04
N PHE A 93 -2.24 2.88 8.84
CA PHE A 93 -3.65 2.88 8.44
C PHE A 93 -3.94 3.95 7.38
N MET A 94 -3.29 5.10 7.47
CA MET A 94 -3.40 6.16 6.46
C MET A 94 -2.89 5.67 5.11
N ILE A 95 -1.75 5.00 5.09
CA ILE A 95 -1.16 4.44 3.87
C ILE A 95 -2.04 3.35 3.29
N MET A 96 -2.57 2.47 4.10
CA MET A 96 -3.49 1.42 3.64
C MET A 96 -4.76 2.02 3.06
N SER A 97 -5.29 3.06 3.70
CA SER A 97 -6.47 3.77 3.21
C SER A 97 -6.20 4.46 1.86
N TYR A 98 -5.03 5.06 1.71
CA TYR A 98 -4.61 5.65 0.45
C TYR A 98 -4.59 4.60 -0.68
N ILE A 99 -4.00 3.45 -0.41
CA ILE A 99 -3.93 2.36 -1.38
C ILE A 99 -5.33 1.94 -1.81
N ASP A 100 -6.25 1.78 -0.87
CA ASP A 100 -7.63 1.41 -1.16
C ASP A 100 -8.35 2.48 -1.99
N LEU A 101 -8.18 3.75 -1.63
CA LEU A 101 -8.77 4.87 -2.38
C LEU A 101 -8.22 4.97 -3.79
N TYR A 102 -6.91 4.79 -3.95
CA TYR A 102 -6.27 4.82 -5.26
C TYR A 102 -6.81 3.70 -6.15
N ARG A 103 -6.89 2.49 -5.64
CA ARG A 103 -7.42 1.34 -6.38
C ARG A 103 -8.86 1.59 -6.81
N LYS A 104 -9.65 2.17 -5.93
CA LYS A 104 -11.04 2.51 -6.23
C LYS A 104 -11.13 3.57 -7.32
N GLN A 105 -10.30 4.61 -7.24
CA GLN A 105 -10.26 5.68 -8.24
C GLN A 105 -9.84 5.17 -9.61
N LYS A 106 -8.84 4.28 -9.65
CA LYS A 106 -8.30 3.73 -10.90
C LYS A 106 -9.01 2.46 -11.35
N ASN A 107 -10.04 2.04 -10.64
CA ASN A 107 -10.78 0.81 -10.93
C ASN A 107 -9.86 -0.42 -11.00
N ILE A 108 -9.04 -0.58 -9.98
CA ILE A 108 -8.09 -1.71 -9.87
C ILE A 108 -8.69 -2.76 -8.95
N SER A 109 -8.80 -3.99 -9.45
CA SER A 109 -9.19 -5.14 -8.65
C SER A 109 -7.95 -5.90 -8.20
N VAL A 110 -7.94 -6.35 -6.96
CA VAL A 110 -6.82 -7.13 -6.42
C VAL A 110 -7.27 -8.57 -6.25
N GLY A 111 -6.56 -9.47 -6.90
CA GLY A 111 -6.79 -10.90 -6.78
C GLY A 111 -5.59 -11.60 -6.17
N LYS A 112 -5.84 -12.71 -5.51
CA LYS A 112 -4.81 -13.56 -4.95
C LYS A 112 -4.90 -14.95 -5.57
N ILE A 113 -3.79 -15.44 -6.11
CA ILE A 113 -3.70 -16.77 -6.68
C ILE A 113 -2.85 -17.62 -5.73
N THR A 114 -3.43 -18.71 -5.22
CA THR A 114 -2.74 -19.64 -4.33
C THR A 114 -2.64 -21.01 -5.00
N THR A 115 -1.44 -21.54 -5.12
CA THR A 115 -1.21 -22.85 -5.74
C THR A 115 -0.22 -23.68 -4.92
N VAL A 116 -0.14 -24.98 -5.21
CA VAL A 116 0.84 -25.87 -4.57
C VAL A 116 2.22 -25.80 -5.22
N CYS A 117 2.29 -25.25 -6.42
CA CYS A 117 3.55 -25.06 -7.15
C CYS A 117 3.53 -23.72 -7.88
N PRO A 118 4.68 -23.21 -8.33
CA PRO A 118 4.73 -21.96 -9.07
C PRO A 118 3.84 -22.03 -10.32
N VAL A 119 3.07 -20.97 -10.53
CA VAL A 119 2.19 -20.87 -11.69
C VAL A 119 2.94 -20.15 -12.81
N ALA A 120 2.86 -20.68 -14.01
CA ALA A 120 3.46 -20.05 -15.18
C ALA A 120 2.84 -18.68 -15.41
N GLU A 121 3.67 -17.73 -15.84
CA GLU A 121 3.23 -16.37 -16.09
C GLU A 121 2.10 -16.30 -17.11
N GLU A 122 2.10 -17.18 -18.10
CA GLU A 122 1.03 -17.28 -19.09
C GLU A 122 -0.33 -17.55 -18.46
N VAL A 123 -0.38 -18.42 -17.45
CA VAL A 123 -1.62 -18.75 -16.74
C VAL A 123 -2.12 -17.54 -15.96
N VAL A 124 -1.21 -16.84 -15.29
CA VAL A 124 -1.55 -15.62 -14.54
C VAL A 124 -2.11 -14.56 -15.51
N ASN A 125 -1.47 -14.41 -16.67
CA ASN A 125 -1.91 -13.44 -17.66
C ASN A 125 -3.29 -13.79 -18.24
N ARG A 126 -3.60 -15.07 -18.42
CA ARG A 126 -4.91 -15.51 -18.88
C ARG A 126 -6.00 -15.18 -17.86
N ILE A 127 -5.71 -15.43 -16.58
CA ILE A 127 -6.64 -15.10 -15.50
C ILE A 127 -6.85 -13.60 -15.44
N ARG A 128 -5.78 -12.83 -15.56
CA ARG A 128 -5.86 -11.36 -15.58
C ARG A 128 -6.74 -10.88 -16.72
N ALA A 129 -6.56 -11.43 -17.92
CA ALA A 129 -7.35 -11.04 -19.09
C ALA A 129 -8.83 -11.33 -18.88
N LEU A 130 -9.16 -12.49 -18.31
CA LEU A 130 -10.55 -12.86 -18.04
C LEU A 130 -11.20 -11.90 -17.01
N VAL A 131 -10.47 -11.56 -15.97
CA VAL A 131 -10.99 -10.65 -14.94
C VAL A 131 -11.15 -9.23 -15.48
N VAL A 132 -10.18 -8.77 -16.26
CA VAL A 132 -10.26 -7.45 -16.91
C VAL A 132 -11.47 -7.37 -17.85
N GLU A 133 -11.71 -8.43 -18.63
CA GLU A 133 -12.85 -8.49 -19.52
C GLU A 133 -14.18 -8.36 -18.77
N LYS A 134 -14.27 -9.01 -17.59
CA LYS A 134 -15.51 -8.99 -16.79
C LYS A 134 -15.69 -7.71 -16.01
N THR A 135 -14.61 -7.13 -15.49
CA THR A 135 -14.68 -5.95 -14.62
C THR A 135 -14.47 -4.64 -15.35
N HIS A 136 -13.95 -4.68 -16.57
CA HIS A 136 -13.58 -3.51 -17.38
C HIS A 136 -12.57 -2.61 -16.66
N GLY A 137 -11.71 -3.20 -15.82
CA GLY A 137 -10.72 -2.47 -15.05
C GLY A 137 -9.35 -3.13 -15.07
N THR A 138 -8.45 -2.57 -14.31
CA THR A 138 -7.10 -3.11 -14.12
C THR A 138 -7.11 -4.12 -12.98
N VAL A 139 -6.33 -5.19 -13.11
CA VAL A 139 -6.27 -6.25 -12.11
C VAL A 139 -4.83 -6.45 -11.64
N GLU A 140 -4.64 -6.48 -10.33
CA GLU A 140 -3.38 -6.84 -9.70
C GLU A 140 -3.55 -8.20 -9.03
N PHE A 141 -2.63 -9.13 -9.28
CA PHE A 141 -2.65 -10.44 -8.67
C PHE A 141 -1.46 -10.63 -7.75
N LYS A 142 -1.72 -11.25 -6.61
CA LYS A 142 -0.67 -11.73 -5.70
C LYS A 142 -0.66 -13.24 -5.77
N THR A 143 0.52 -13.80 -6.01
CA THR A 143 0.69 -15.23 -6.12
C THR A 143 1.31 -15.79 -4.84
N LYS A 144 0.71 -16.86 -4.31
CA LYS A 144 1.21 -17.54 -3.14
C LYS A 144 1.35 -19.03 -3.45
N ILE A 145 2.48 -19.60 -3.03
CA ILE A 145 2.73 -21.04 -3.16
C ILE A 145 2.46 -21.69 -1.81
N ASP A 146 1.59 -22.69 -1.79
CA ASP A 146 1.26 -23.44 -0.58
C ASP A 146 1.40 -24.95 -0.88
N PRO A 147 2.55 -25.55 -0.51
CA PRO A 147 2.83 -26.95 -0.82
C PRO A 147 1.99 -27.93 -0.02
N VAL A 148 1.28 -27.49 0.99
CA VAL A 148 0.44 -28.35 1.84
C VAL A 148 -0.99 -28.38 1.38
N SER A 149 -1.34 -27.49 0.47
CA SER A 149 -2.71 -27.28 0.03
C SER A 149 -3.14 -28.23 -1.09
N TYR A 150 -4.39 -28.19 -1.44
CA TYR A 150 -4.94 -28.96 -2.55
C TYR A 150 -4.40 -28.44 -3.88
N THR A 151 -4.37 -29.31 -4.89
CA THR A 151 -4.01 -28.91 -6.24
C THR A 151 -5.18 -28.18 -6.89
N HIS A 152 -5.41 -26.95 -6.49
CA HIS A 152 -6.45 -26.12 -7.09
C HIS A 152 -5.98 -24.68 -7.18
N LEU A 153 -6.53 -23.96 -8.14
CA LEU A 153 -6.29 -22.56 -8.32
C LEU A 153 -7.43 -21.79 -7.65
N ARG A 154 -7.08 -20.85 -6.79
CA ARG A 154 -8.04 -20.04 -6.07
C ARG A 154 -7.75 -18.57 -6.30
N ALA A 155 -8.74 -17.83 -6.76
CA ALA A 155 -8.64 -16.40 -6.97
C ALA A 155 -9.61 -15.67 -6.05
N HIS A 156 -9.12 -14.63 -5.39
CA HIS A 156 -9.93 -13.76 -4.54
C HIS A 156 -9.85 -12.34 -5.05
N GLU A 157 -11.00 -11.72 -5.18
CA GLU A 157 -11.09 -10.28 -5.46
C GLU A 157 -11.40 -9.55 -4.17
N THR A 158 -10.75 -8.41 -3.98
CA THR A 158 -11.01 -7.54 -2.84
C THR A 158 -11.36 -6.13 -3.32
#